data_637ab0f01725d61ebe6a0969abc10f1d
#
_entry.id   637ab0f01725d61ebe6a0969abc10f1d
#
_cell.length_a   1.000
_cell.length_b   1.000
_cell.length_c   1.000
_cell.angle_alpha   90.00
_cell.angle_beta   90.00
_cell.angle_gamma   90.00
#
_symmetry.space_group_name_H-M   'P 1'
#
loop_
_entity.id
_entity.type
_entity.pdbx_description
1 polymer ?
#
loop_
_entity_poly.entity_id
_entity_poly.type
_entity_poly.pdbx_seq_one_letter_code
_entity_poly.pdbx_strand_id
1 'polypeptide(L)'
;MKKLFTAIKKHDLDTVKKILEDKPSLISCTAKAPPKSDDGKSLLQVAIKDGTAEIADYLLDRGADVDFMEDEDCISGWRMPVIQDALSNAVMKTRWCSTDFQGNERVQHTKEENDGAFALLKRMISMGAKLDVSDSYGNTTMEIAALQASQILPLYDARTQGYTSKRKINEDLRSDLERIFSLLFENGLTSN
;
A
#
# COMPACT_ATOMS: atom_id res chain seq x y z
N MET A 1 -19.04 -3.60 13.67
CA MET A 1 -17.66 -3.13 13.36
C MET A 1 -16.59 -4.19 13.58
N LYS A 2 -16.25 -4.61 14.79
CA LYS A 2 -15.15 -5.55 15.06
C LYS A 2 -15.14 -6.81 14.16
N LYS A 3 -16.33 -7.42 13.94
CA LYS A 3 -16.48 -8.60 13.07
C LYS A 3 -16.10 -8.31 11.61
N LEU A 4 -16.40 -7.12 11.10
CA LEU A 4 -16.09 -6.71 9.73
C LEU A 4 -14.55 -6.59 9.53
N PHE A 5 -13.86 -5.86 10.40
CA PHE A 5 -12.39 -5.79 10.36
C PHE A 5 -11.71 -7.15 10.56
N THR A 6 -12.31 -8.01 11.40
CA THR A 6 -11.79 -9.39 11.54
C THR A 6 -11.96 -10.20 10.27
N ALA A 7 -13.09 -10.05 9.55
CA ALA A 7 -13.33 -10.73 8.28
C ALA A 7 -12.31 -10.28 7.21
N ILE A 8 -12.06 -8.95 7.11
CA ILE A 8 -11.03 -8.41 6.19
C ILE A 8 -9.67 -9.07 6.46
N LYS A 9 -9.22 -9.07 7.73
CA LYS A 9 -7.92 -9.65 8.12
C LYS A 9 -7.83 -11.18 7.95
N LYS A 10 -8.97 -11.86 7.89
CA LYS A 10 -9.05 -13.30 7.61
C LYS A 10 -9.27 -13.61 6.14
N HIS A 11 -9.27 -12.59 5.29
CA HIS A 11 -9.52 -12.71 3.84
C HIS A 11 -10.89 -13.33 3.51
N ASP A 12 -11.88 -13.13 4.40
CA ASP A 12 -13.23 -13.68 4.29
C ASP A 12 -14.14 -12.68 3.57
N LEU A 13 -14.03 -12.65 2.23
CA LEU A 13 -14.79 -11.76 1.36
C LEU A 13 -16.30 -11.97 1.49
N ASP A 14 -16.76 -13.22 1.67
CA ASP A 14 -18.18 -13.52 1.77
C ASP A 14 -18.81 -12.91 3.03
N THR A 15 -18.09 -13.01 4.16
CA THR A 15 -18.51 -12.35 5.40
C THR A 15 -18.49 -10.83 5.27
N VAL A 16 -17.48 -10.25 4.58
CA VAL A 16 -17.42 -8.80 4.31
C VAL A 16 -18.63 -8.36 3.49
N LYS A 17 -18.93 -9.05 2.38
CA LYS A 17 -20.09 -8.79 1.53
C LYS A 17 -21.39 -8.82 2.33
N LYS A 18 -21.62 -9.92 3.03
CA LYS A 18 -22.85 -10.10 3.84
C LYS A 18 -23.07 -8.98 4.86
N ILE A 19 -21.99 -8.55 5.55
CA ILE A 19 -22.11 -7.49 6.57
C ILE A 19 -22.41 -6.14 5.92
N LEU A 20 -21.76 -5.81 4.78
CA LEU A 20 -21.96 -4.53 4.10
C LEU A 20 -23.28 -4.48 3.31
N GLU A 21 -23.82 -5.61 2.86
CA GLU A 21 -25.17 -5.71 2.29
C GLU A 21 -26.24 -5.47 3.34
N ASP A 22 -26.09 -6.06 4.55
CA ASP A 22 -26.99 -5.87 5.68
C ASP A 22 -26.92 -4.44 6.25
N LYS A 23 -25.71 -3.85 6.27
CA LYS A 23 -25.45 -2.53 6.85
C LYS A 23 -24.52 -1.70 5.96
N PRO A 24 -25.00 -1.13 4.84
CA PRO A 24 -24.18 -0.38 3.89
C PRO A 24 -23.43 0.82 4.51
N SER A 25 -24.01 1.46 5.54
CA SER A 25 -23.39 2.60 6.23
C SER A 25 -22.05 2.26 6.92
N LEU A 26 -21.76 0.97 7.12
CA LEU A 26 -20.48 0.56 7.70
C LEU A 26 -19.30 0.78 6.75
N ILE A 27 -19.51 1.09 5.46
CA ILE A 27 -18.42 1.39 4.51
C ILE A 27 -17.52 2.53 5.00
N SER A 28 -18.06 3.51 5.71
CA SER A 28 -17.33 4.66 6.25
C SER A 28 -16.86 4.46 7.71
N CYS A 29 -16.97 3.25 8.26
CA CYS A 29 -16.52 3.03 9.63
C CYS A 29 -14.99 2.88 9.72
N THR A 30 -14.44 3.30 10.88
CA THR A 30 -13.01 3.18 11.18
C THR A 30 -12.73 2.10 12.22
N ALA A 31 -11.57 1.51 12.17
CA ALA A 31 -11.10 0.56 13.16
C ALA A 31 -10.87 1.25 14.52
N LYS A 32 -11.06 0.48 15.60
CA LYS A 32 -10.74 0.91 16.96
C LYS A 32 -9.76 -0.08 17.59
N ALA A 33 -8.78 0.46 18.30
CA ALA A 33 -7.83 -0.35 19.05
C ALA A 33 -8.54 -1.39 19.97
N PRO A 34 -7.96 -2.57 20.26
CA PRO A 34 -6.74 -3.12 19.72
C PRO A 34 -6.90 -3.73 18.31
N PRO A 35 -5.83 -3.80 17.49
CA PRO A 35 -4.46 -3.33 17.74
C PRO A 35 -4.32 -1.82 17.52
N LYS A 36 -3.35 -1.20 18.20
CA LYS A 36 -3.07 0.25 18.06
C LYS A 36 -2.72 0.63 16.62
N SER A 37 -2.06 -0.24 15.89
CA SER A 37 -1.64 -0.02 14.49
C SER A 37 -2.79 0.13 13.50
N ASP A 38 -4.01 -0.23 13.89
CA ASP A 38 -5.18 -0.12 13.03
C ASP A 38 -6.16 0.96 13.51
N ASP A 39 -5.90 1.54 14.69
CA ASP A 39 -6.80 2.55 15.25
C ASP A 39 -6.97 3.74 14.30
N GLY A 40 -8.19 4.11 14.03
CA GLY A 40 -8.55 5.14 13.07
C GLY A 40 -8.58 4.71 11.60
N LYS A 41 -7.99 3.57 11.21
CA LYS A 41 -7.93 3.14 9.81
C LYS A 41 -9.29 2.81 9.23
N SER A 42 -9.51 3.21 7.96
CA SER A 42 -10.68 2.82 7.19
C SER A 42 -10.65 1.32 6.84
N LEU A 43 -11.79 0.79 6.38
CA LEU A 43 -11.86 -0.59 5.87
C LEU A 43 -10.89 -0.79 4.70
N LEU A 44 -10.78 0.21 3.81
CA LEU A 44 -9.91 0.16 2.64
C LEU A 44 -8.43 0.11 3.05
N GLN A 45 -7.99 0.95 4.00
CA GLN A 45 -6.63 0.91 4.51
C GLN A 45 -6.27 -0.45 5.15
N VAL A 46 -7.20 -1.03 5.93
CA VAL A 46 -6.96 -2.36 6.52
C VAL A 46 -6.90 -3.44 5.44
N ALA A 47 -7.73 -3.38 4.40
CA ALA A 47 -7.69 -4.32 3.29
C ALA A 47 -6.38 -4.22 2.48
N ILE A 48 -5.89 -3.01 2.23
CA ILE A 48 -4.60 -2.76 1.56
C ILE A 48 -3.43 -3.29 2.39
N LYS A 49 -3.43 -3.00 3.70
CA LYS A 49 -2.38 -3.42 4.63
C LYS A 49 -2.25 -4.94 4.72
N ASP A 50 -3.38 -5.63 4.77
CA ASP A 50 -3.41 -7.10 4.90
C ASP A 50 -3.26 -7.81 3.53
N GLY A 51 -3.11 -7.06 2.42
CA GLY A 51 -2.81 -7.59 1.09
C GLY A 51 -3.97 -8.30 0.38
N THR A 52 -5.22 -7.94 0.72
CA THR A 52 -6.43 -8.56 0.14
C THR A 52 -6.98 -7.71 -1.00
N ALA A 53 -6.39 -7.83 -2.19
CA ALA A 53 -6.80 -7.05 -3.37
C ALA A 53 -8.30 -7.19 -3.69
N GLU A 54 -8.86 -8.42 -3.64
CA GLU A 54 -10.28 -8.65 -3.91
C GLU A 54 -11.22 -7.93 -2.93
N ILE A 55 -10.85 -7.90 -1.65
CA ILE A 55 -11.63 -7.16 -0.64
C ILE A 55 -11.50 -5.66 -0.86
N ALA A 56 -10.29 -5.17 -1.15
CA ALA A 56 -10.08 -3.76 -1.45
C ALA A 56 -10.89 -3.32 -2.68
N ASP A 57 -10.90 -4.11 -3.74
CA ASP A 57 -11.71 -3.87 -4.94
C ASP A 57 -13.20 -3.85 -4.63
N TYR A 58 -13.69 -4.80 -3.85
CA TYR A 58 -15.09 -4.81 -3.42
C TYR A 58 -15.44 -3.55 -2.60
N LEU A 59 -14.57 -3.12 -1.69
CA LEU A 59 -14.79 -1.91 -0.91
C LEU A 59 -14.84 -0.66 -1.80
N LEU A 60 -13.99 -0.57 -2.83
CA LEU A 60 -14.04 0.51 -3.82
C LEU A 60 -15.36 0.48 -4.61
N ASP A 61 -15.87 -0.69 -5.01
CA ASP A 61 -17.18 -0.85 -5.65
C ASP A 61 -18.33 -0.37 -4.76
N ARG A 62 -18.16 -0.47 -3.43
CA ARG A 62 -19.14 -0.01 -2.44
C ARG A 62 -18.98 1.45 -2.04
N GLY A 63 -18.07 2.19 -2.68
CA GLY A 63 -17.85 3.61 -2.45
C GLY A 63 -16.97 3.93 -1.25
N ALA A 64 -16.00 3.06 -0.93
CA ALA A 64 -14.96 3.42 0.04
C ALA A 64 -14.23 4.70 -0.40
N ASP A 65 -13.98 5.60 0.55
CA ASP A 65 -13.33 6.89 0.31
C ASP A 65 -11.86 6.68 -0.09
N VAL A 66 -11.52 7.10 -1.31
CA VAL A 66 -10.16 7.01 -1.86
C VAL A 66 -9.23 8.14 -1.39
N ASP A 67 -9.78 9.17 -0.76
CA ASP A 67 -9.03 10.30 -0.17
C ASP A 67 -8.98 10.23 1.37
N PHE A 68 -9.43 9.11 1.96
CA PHE A 68 -9.47 8.95 3.41
C PHE A 68 -8.08 9.08 4.05
N MET A 69 -8.02 9.75 5.18
CA MET A 69 -6.89 9.80 6.12
C MET A 69 -7.44 9.69 7.55
N GLU A 70 -6.69 9.10 8.46
CA GLU A 70 -7.09 8.95 9.86
C GLU A 70 -7.25 10.31 10.56
N ASP A 71 -8.19 10.38 11.51
CA ASP A 71 -8.41 11.56 12.35
C ASP A 71 -7.25 11.81 13.32
N GLU A 72 -7.13 13.04 13.82
CA GLU A 72 -6.04 13.46 14.72
C GLU A 72 -6.09 12.78 16.10
N ASP A 73 -7.23 12.30 16.53
CA ASP A 73 -7.45 11.63 17.79
C ASP A 73 -7.13 10.12 17.78
N CYS A 74 -6.69 9.58 16.63
CA CYS A 74 -6.28 8.18 16.58
C CYS A 74 -5.00 7.95 17.39
N ILE A 75 -4.90 6.77 18.02
CA ILE A 75 -3.75 6.40 18.88
C ILE A 75 -2.46 6.22 18.07
N SER A 76 -2.56 5.97 16.77
CA SER A 76 -1.42 5.94 15.87
C SER A 76 -0.86 7.35 15.74
N GLY A 77 0.39 7.56 16.14
CA GLY A 77 1.05 8.85 15.94
C GLY A 77 1.35 9.17 14.46
N TRP A 78 1.18 8.21 13.57
CA TRP A 78 1.40 8.35 12.14
C TRP A 78 0.11 8.07 11.39
N ARG A 79 -0.39 9.09 10.70
CA ARG A 79 -1.61 9.06 9.89
C ARG A 79 -1.20 9.21 8.42
N MET A 80 -1.79 8.41 7.56
CA MET A 80 -1.39 8.34 6.15
C MET A 80 -2.62 8.36 5.24
N PRO A 81 -2.67 9.22 4.23
CA PRO A 81 -3.69 9.13 3.19
C PRO A 81 -3.74 7.72 2.58
N VAL A 82 -4.92 7.17 2.40
CA VAL A 82 -5.10 5.80 1.90
C VAL A 82 -4.42 5.55 0.55
N ILE A 83 -4.28 6.58 -0.29
CA ILE A 83 -3.54 6.47 -1.56
C ILE A 83 -2.04 6.19 -1.33
N GLN A 84 -1.45 6.74 -0.27
CA GLN A 84 -0.07 6.45 0.10
C GLN A 84 0.09 5.02 0.68
N ASP A 85 -0.93 4.49 1.37
CA ASP A 85 -0.96 3.07 1.75
C ASP A 85 -0.98 2.16 0.50
N ALA A 86 -1.80 2.50 -0.50
CA ALA A 86 -1.87 1.75 -1.76
C ALA A 86 -0.57 1.82 -2.56
N LEU A 87 0.06 3.00 -2.63
CA LEU A 87 1.37 3.20 -3.26
C LEU A 87 2.45 2.39 -2.53
N SER A 88 2.50 2.47 -1.21
CA SER A 88 3.44 1.70 -0.39
C SER A 88 3.29 0.20 -0.63
N ASN A 89 2.05 -0.29 -0.67
CA ASN A 89 1.76 -1.68 -0.98
C ASN A 89 2.22 -2.05 -2.41
N ALA A 90 1.95 -1.21 -3.42
CA ALA A 90 2.38 -1.46 -4.80
C ALA A 90 3.91 -1.55 -4.93
N VAL A 91 4.66 -0.64 -4.29
CA VAL A 91 6.13 -0.66 -4.29
C VAL A 91 6.66 -1.88 -3.54
N MET A 92 6.14 -2.18 -2.34
CA MET A 92 6.63 -3.30 -1.54
C MET A 92 6.28 -4.67 -2.13
N LYS A 93 5.22 -4.76 -2.96
CA LYS A 93 4.82 -5.97 -3.69
C LYS A 93 5.52 -6.13 -5.04
N THR A 94 6.48 -5.28 -5.39
CA THR A 94 7.34 -5.51 -6.55
C THR A 94 8.18 -6.79 -6.39
N ARG A 95 8.66 -7.35 -7.49
CA ARG A 95 9.42 -8.61 -7.52
C ARG A 95 10.89 -8.40 -7.18
N TRP A 96 11.14 -7.75 -6.06
CA TRP A 96 12.50 -7.51 -5.59
C TRP A 96 13.18 -8.78 -5.08
N CYS A 97 14.51 -8.83 -5.20
CA CYS A 97 15.30 -9.99 -4.82
C CYS A 97 16.14 -9.71 -3.58
N SER A 98 16.09 -10.62 -2.63
CA SER A 98 17.00 -10.65 -1.50
C SER A 98 17.94 -11.86 -1.57
N THR A 99 19.14 -11.70 -0.99
CA THR A 99 20.10 -12.77 -0.86
C THR A 99 20.20 -13.18 0.63
N ASP A 100 20.03 -14.44 0.93
CA ASP A 100 20.20 -14.95 2.29
C ASP A 100 21.69 -15.00 2.69
N PHE A 101 21.95 -15.45 3.94
CA PHE A 101 23.33 -15.56 4.45
C PHE A 101 24.15 -16.67 3.79
N GLN A 102 23.51 -17.58 3.03
CA GLN A 102 24.17 -18.64 2.26
C GLN A 102 24.43 -18.23 0.81
N GLY A 103 23.96 -17.04 0.40
CA GLY A 103 24.11 -16.54 -0.97
C GLY A 103 22.96 -16.94 -1.90
N ASN A 104 21.91 -17.61 -1.41
CA ASN A 104 20.75 -17.99 -2.24
C ASN A 104 19.87 -16.76 -2.50
N GLU A 105 19.50 -16.59 -3.76
CA GLU A 105 18.59 -15.52 -4.17
C GLU A 105 17.13 -15.94 -4.03
N ARG A 106 16.30 -15.03 -3.53
CA ARG A 106 14.86 -15.22 -3.40
C ARG A 106 14.11 -13.98 -3.89
N VAL A 107 13.27 -14.16 -4.88
CA VAL A 107 12.26 -13.19 -5.29
C VAL A 107 11.14 -13.19 -4.24
N GLN A 108 10.76 -12.01 -3.74
CA GLN A 108 9.86 -11.89 -2.59
C GLN A 108 8.39 -12.02 -2.94
N HIS A 109 8.00 -11.60 -4.15
CA HIS A 109 6.60 -11.57 -4.57
C HIS A 109 6.42 -12.19 -5.95
N THR A 110 5.21 -12.73 -6.20
CA THR A 110 4.83 -13.22 -7.53
C THR A 110 4.40 -12.08 -8.44
N LYS A 111 4.31 -12.39 -9.74
CA LYS A 111 3.76 -11.45 -10.71
C LYS A 111 2.32 -11.10 -10.41
N GLU A 112 1.51 -12.06 -10.00
CA GLU A 112 0.10 -11.89 -9.64
C GLU A 112 -0.08 -10.95 -8.46
N GLU A 113 0.74 -11.09 -7.40
CA GLU A 113 0.71 -10.21 -6.24
C GLU A 113 1.08 -8.77 -6.63
N ASN A 114 2.11 -8.60 -7.46
CA ASN A 114 2.51 -7.29 -7.93
C ASN A 114 1.46 -6.67 -8.85
N ASP A 115 0.91 -7.42 -9.80
CA ASP A 115 -0.12 -6.94 -10.71
C ASP A 115 -1.40 -6.54 -9.96
N GLY A 116 -1.79 -7.30 -8.96
CA GLY A 116 -2.94 -6.97 -8.10
C GLY A 116 -2.75 -5.66 -7.33
N ALA A 117 -1.58 -5.48 -6.70
CA ALA A 117 -1.28 -4.25 -5.97
C ALA A 117 -1.18 -3.02 -6.90
N PHE A 118 -0.58 -3.18 -8.08
CA PHE A 118 -0.52 -2.13 -9.11
C PHE A 118 -1.90 -1.78 -9.66
N ALA A 119 -2.73 -2.79 -9.95
CA ALA A 119 -4.09 -2.58 -10.46
C ALA A 119 -4.96 -1.80 -9.46
N LEU A 120 -4.84 -2.11 -8.16
CA LEU A 120 -5.53 -1.39 -7.10
C LEU A 120 -5.11 0.08 -7.05
N LEU A 121 -3.80 0.37 -7.05
CA LEU A 121 -3.28 1.75 -7.09
C LEU A 121 -3.81 2.51 -8.31
N LYS A 122 -3.71 1.91 -9.49
CA LYS A 122 -4.20 2.49 -10.75
C LYS A 122 -5.70 2.77 -10.69
N ARG A 123 -6.48 1.84 -10.13
CA ARG A 123 -7.92 1.99 -9.97
C ARG A 123 -8.26 3.18 -9.05
N MET A 124 -7.61 3.29 -7.88
CA MET A 124 -7.83 4.41 -6.97
C MET A 124 -7.51 5.75 -7.62
N ILE A 125 -6.42 5.85 -8.38
CA ILE A 125 -6.09 7.05 -9.16
C ILE A 125 -7.19 7.34 -10.21
N SER A 126 -7.67 6.33 -10.93
CA SER A 126 -8.75 6.50 -11.92
C SER A 126 -10.08 6.92 -11.31
N MET A 127 -10.31 6.62 -10.03
CA MET A 127 -11.46 7.08 -9.24
C MET A 127 -11.28 8.50 -8.69
N GLY A 128 -10.16 9.16 -8.97
CA GLY A 128 -9.89 10.55 -8.60
C GLY A 128 -9.14 10.72 -7.27
N ALA A 129 -8.49 9.67 -6.76
CA ALA A 129 -7.63 9.81 -5.57
C ALA A 129 -6.57 10.90 -5.78
N LYS A 130 -6.45 11.81 -4.81
CA LYS A 130 -5.49 12.91 -4.86
C LYS A 130 -4.09 12.40 -4.61
N LEU A 131 -3.16 12.72 -5.50
CA LEU A 131 -1.74 12.40 -5.37
C LEU A 131 -0.94 13.51 -4.68
N ASP A 132 -1.39 14.75 -4.76
CA ASP A 132 -0.77 15.90 -4.08
C ASP A 132 -1.27 15.98 -2.63
N VAL A 133 -0.84 15.02 -1.84
CA VAL A 133 -1.20 14.90 -0.41
C VAL A 133 0.04 14.55 0.40
N SER A 134 -0.02 14.84 1.71
CA SER A 134 1.06 14.51 2.66
C SER A 134 0.52 13.72 3.85
N ASP A 135 1.37 12.90 4.43
CA ASP A 135 1.08 12.24 5.71
C ASP A 135 1.15 13.22 6.89
N SER A 136 0.92 12.75 8.10
CA SER A 136 0.93 13.59 9.32
C SER A 136 2.30 14.15 9.70
N TYR A 137 3.37 13.68 9.07
CA TYR A 137 4.73 14.20 9.23
C TYR A 137 5.15 15.12 8.09
N GLY A 138 4.26 15.36 7.11
CA GLY A 138 4.51 16.22 5.96
C GLY A 138 5.19 15.50 4.80
N ASN A 139 5.38 14.17 4.84
CA ASN A 139 5.95 13.44 3.72
C ASN A 139 4.95 13.39 2.56
N THR A 140 5.35 13.89 1.41
CA THR A 140 4.58 13.87 0.18
C THR A 140 4.44 12.45 -0.38
N THR A 141 3.51 12.24 -1.29
CA THR A 141 3.34 10.95 -1.98
C THR A 141 4.61 10.50 -2.70
N MET A 142 5.39 11.43 -3.29
CA MET A 142 6.66 11.11 -3.93
C MET A 142 7.73 10.68 -2.91
N GLU A 143 7.81 11.35 -1.76
CA GLU A 143 8.75 10.98 -0.70
C GLU A 143 8.42 9.61 -0.12
N ILE A 144 7.14 9.28 0.06
CA ILE A 144 6.71 7.93 0.44
C ILE A 144 7.12 6.90 -0.62
N ALA A 145 6.89 7.18 -1.92
CA ALA A 145 7.33 6.28 -2.99
C ALA A 145 8.85 6.03 -2.94
N ALA A 146 9.64 7.09 -2.81
CA ALA A 146 11.10 7.02 -2.72
C ALA A 146 11.55 6.27 -1.46
N LEU A 147 10.92 6.54 -0.31
CA LEU A 147 11.20 5.85 0.94
C LEU A 147 10.95 4.34 0.83
N GLN A 148 9.81 3.92 0.28
CA GLN A 148 9.50 2.51 0.08
C GLN A 148 10.47 1.86 -0.92
N ALA A 149 10.75 2.52 -2.05
CA ALA A 149 11.73 2.03 -3.03
C ALA A 149 13.12 1.85 -2.42
N SER A 150 13.56 2.75 -1.54
CA SER A 150 14.86 2.64 -0.85
C SER A 150 14.99 1.38 0.02
N GLN A 151 13.87 0.84 0.51
CA GLN A 151 13.85 -0.36 1.34
C GLN A 151 14.08 -1.64 0.53
N ILE A 152 13.80 -1.63 -0.76
CA ILE A 152 13.90 -2.80 -1.66
C ILE A 152 15.06 -2.70 -2.65
N LEU A 153 15.62 -1.52 -2.84
CA LEU A 153 16.78 -1.28 -3.70
C LEU A 153 18.10 -1.57 -2.97
N PRO A 154 19.19 -1.91 -3.69
CA PRO A 154 20.51 -1.99 -3.12
C PRO A 154 20.96 -0.65 -2.55
N LEU A 155 21.61 -0.68 -1.38
CA LEU A 155 22.22 0.51 -0.79
C LEU A 155 23.62 0.72 -1.38
N TYR A 156 23.87 1.90 -1.94
CA TYR A 156 25.18 2.30 -2.43
C TYR A 156 26.02 2.91 -1.30
N ASP A 157 27.21 2.37 -1.08
CA ASP A 157 28.20 2.94 -0.16
C ASP A 157 29.27 3.69 -0.95
N ALA A 158 29.23 5.02 -0.88
CA ALA A 158 30.17 5.87 -1.59
C ALA A 158 31.64 5.67 -1.15
N ARG A 159 31.90 5.18 0.08
CA ARG A 159 33.27 4.93 0.58
C ARG A 159 33.91 3.72 -0.07
N THR A 160 33.11 2.67 -0.29
CA THR A 160 33.57 1.43 -0.91
C THR A 160 33.36 1.42 -2.41
N GLN A 161 32.66 2.45 -2.96
CA GLN A 161 32.22 2.54 -4.35
C GLN A 161 31.46 1.30 -4.82
N GLY A 162 30.67 0.70 -3.92
CA GLY A 162 29.94 -0.54 -4.17
C GLY A 162 28.61 -0.60 -3.43
N TYR A 163 27.87 -1.67 -3.69
CA TYR A 163 26.61 -1.94 -3.01
C TYR A 163 26.84 -2.86 -1.81
N THR A 164 26.38 -2.43 -0.63
CA THR A 164 26.52 -3.18 0.65
C THR A 164 25.29 -4.01 0.98
N SER A 165 24.18 -3.81 0.27
CA SER A 165 22.92 -4.49 0.50
C SER A 165 22.92 -5.92 -0.06
N LYS A 166 22.23 -6.84 0.63
CA LYS A 166 21.90 -8.18 0.11
C LYS A 166 20.77 -8.15 -0.95
N ARG A 167 20.36 -6.98 -1.40
CA ARG A 167 19.34 -6.78 -2.41
C ARG A 167 19.97 -6.59 -3.77
N LYS A 168 19.31 -7.11 -4.80
CA LYS A 168 19.77 -7.01 -6.19
C LYS A 168 18.66 -6.43 -7.05
N ILE A 169 19.06 -5.62 -8.03
CA ILE A 169 18.18 -5.17 -9.10
C ILE A 169 18.12 -6.29 -10.13
N ASN A 170 16.93 -6.75 -10.42
CA ASN A 170 16.61 -7.63 -11.55
C ASN A 170 15.70 -6.90 -12.53
N GLU A 171 15.50 -7.45 -13.72
CA GLU A 171 14.66 -6.84 -14.76
C GLU A 171 13.18 -6.74 -14.33
N ASP A 172 12.69 -7.70 -13.57
CA ASP A 172 11.34 -7.68 -13.04
C ASP A 172 11.11 -6.51 -12.09
N LEU A 173 12.01 -6.31 -11.12
CA LEU A 173 11.94 -5.17 -10.19
C LEU A 173 12.00 -3.84 -10.96
N ARG A 174 12.91 -3.73 -11.94
CA ARG A 174 13.03 -2.52 -12.75
C ARG A 174 11.71 -2.22 -13.47
N SER A 175 11.16 -3.19 -14.18
CA SER A 175 9.89 -3.06 -14.90
C SER A 175 8.73 -2.71 -13.96
N ASP A 176 8.67 -3.34 -12.79
CA ASP A 176 7.62 -3.08 -11.79
C ASP A 176 7.69 -1.65 -11.26
N LEU A 177 8.89 -1.15 -10.92
CA LEU A 177 9.07 0.22 -10.45
C LEU A 177 8.81 1.24 -11.58
N GLU A 178 9.32 1.01 -12.79
CA GLU A 178 9.10 1.88 -13.94
C GLU A 178 7.61 2.11 -14.19
N ARG A 179 6.79 1.05 -14.19
CA ARG A 179 5.36 1.22 -14.40
C ARG A 179 4.63 1.94 -13.26
N ILE A 180 5.09 1.79 -11.99
CA ILE A 180 4.53 2.51 -10.85
C ILE A 180 4.87 4.01 -10.98
N PHE A 181 6.14 4.35 -11.18
CA PHE A 181 6.54 5.74 -11.31
C PHE A 181 5.98 6.42 -12.56
N SER A 182 5.90 5.71 -13.69
CA SER A 182 5.23 6.23 -14.90
C SER A 182 3.76 6.57 -14.62
N LEU A 183 3.03 5.68 -13.93
CA LEU A 183 1.65 5.95 -13.54
C LEU A 183 1.53 7.22 -12.69
N LEU A 184 2.44 7.44 -11.72
CA LEU A 184 2.43 8.62 -10.88
C LEU A 184 2.70 9.90 -11.69
N PHE A 185 3.72 9.90 -12.55
CA PHE A 185 4.08 11.06 -13.40
C PHE A 185 2.99 11.38 -14.42
N GLU A 186 2.40 10.38 -15.07
CA GLU A 186 1.29 10.55 -16.01
C GLU A 186 0.05 11.19 -15.35
N ASN A 187 -0.10 11.03 -14.03
CA ASN A 187 -1.19 11.61 -13.25
C ASN A 187 -0.78 12.88 -12.46
N GLY A 188 0.31 13.53 -12.88
CA GLY A 188 0.66 14.87 -12.43
C GLY A 188 1.57 14.95 -11.21
N LEU A 189 2.04 13.83 -10.67
CA LEU A 189 3.04 13.87 -9.61
C LEU A 189 4.40 14.25 -10.22
N THR A 190 5.00 15.32 -9.72
CA THR A 190 6.33 15.79 -10.18
C THR A 190 7.39 15.54 -9.11
N SER A 191 8.62 15.21 -9.55
CA SER A 191 9.79 15.28 -8.68
C SER A 191 10.21 16.75 -8.56
N ASN A 192 9.80 17.41 -7.50
CA ASN A 192 10.35 18.73 -7.14
C ASN A 192 11.66 18.55 -6.39
#